data_6c9819cebc84a35c87071e8c65adb331
#
_entry.id   6c9819cebc84a35c87071e8c65adb331
#
_cell.length_a   1.000
_cell.length_b   1.000
_cell.length_c   1.000
_cell.angle_alpha   90.00
_cell.angle_beta   90.00
_cell.angle_gamma   90.00
#
_symmetry.space_group_name_H-M   'P 1'
#
loop_
_entity.id
_entity.type
_entity.pdbx_description
1 polymer ?
#
loop_
_entity_poly.entity_id
_entity_poly.type
_entity_poly.pdbx_seq_one_letter_code
_entity_poly.pdbx_strand_id
1 'polypeptide(L)'
;MEISELLAFSVKNKASDLHLSAGLPPMIRVHGDVRRINVPALEHRQVHGMVYDIMNDGQRKHYEENLECDFSFEIPNLARFRVNAFVQQRGAAAVMRTIPSKVLSLEDLKAPKSFAEICNQPRGLVLVTGPTGSGKSTTLAAMVNHINENEYGHILTVEDPIEFVHESKKCLMNQREVGPHTLSFSNALRSALREDPDIILVGEMRDLETIRLAMTAAETGHLVFGTLHTSSAAKTVDRIIDVFPAAEKEMIRAMLSESLKAVISQALLKTKDGAGRVAAHEIMLGTPAIRNLIREAKVAQMYSSIQTGQSLGMQTIDQCLTDLVKRNLIAASEAKKYANNKDMFQG
;
A
#
# COMPACT_ATOMS: atom_id res chain seq x y z
N MET A 1 -1.15 13.36 32.77
CA MET A 1 -0.99 13.44 31.29
C MET A 1 -1.57 12.17 30.70
N GLU A 2 -2.53 12.31 29.85
CA GLU A 2 -3.19 11.18 29.19
C GLU A 2 -2.61 10.97 27.79
N ILE A 3 -2.67 9.73 27.31
CA ILE A 3 -2.15 9.38 26.00
C ILE A 3 -2.90 10.14 24.87
N SER A 4 -4.18 10.38 25.05
CA SER A 4 -5.01 11.16 24.13
C SER A 4 -4.49 12.58 23.92
N GLU A 5 -4.01 13.22 24.97
CA GLU A 5 -3.41 14.57 24.92
C GLU A 5 -2.11 14.58 24.11
N LEU A 6 -1.26 13.57 24.32
CA LEU A 6 0.00 13.41 23.57
C LEU A 6 -0.24 13.13 22.10
N LEU A 7 -1.23 12.30 21.79
CA LEU A 7 -1.60 11.99 20.41
C LEU A 7 -2.22 13.20 19.71
N ALA A 8 -3.07 13.96 20.39
CA ALA A 8 -3.62 15.21 19.86
C ALA A 8 -2.50 16.23 19.59
N PHE A 9 -1.53 16.34 20.48
CA PHE A 9 -0.35 17.19 20.28
C PHE A 9 0.48 16.74 19.06
N SER A 10 0.70 15.44 18.93
CA SER A 10 1.41 14.85 17.80
C SER A 10 0.73 15.19 16.46
N VAL A 11 -0.58 14.98 16.37
CA VAL A 11 -1.38 15.30 15.16
C VAL A 11 -1.34 16.80 14.85
N LYS A 12 -1.51 17.66 15.87
CA LYS A 12 -1.46 19.12 15.70
C LYS A 12 -0.13 19.60 15.15
N ASN A 13 0.96 18.97 15.55
CA ASN A 13 2.31 19.29 15.07
C ASN A 13 2.71 18.57 13.79
N LYS A 14 1.77 17.87 13.12
CA LYS A 14 2.00 17.10 11.89
C LYS A 14 3.13 16.08 12.04
N ALA A 15 3.26 15.50 13.22
CA ALA A 15 4.22 14.44 13.47
C ALA A 15 3.79 13.15 12.77
N SER A 16 4.75 12.43 12.25
CA SER A 16 4.52 11.10 11.69
C SER A 16 4.38 10.03 12.78
N ASP A 17 5.12 10.20 13.85
CA ASP A 17 5.17 9.21 14.94
C ASP A 17 5.25 9.91 16.29
N LEU A 18 4.61 9.31 17.31
CA LEU A 18 4.81 9.59 18.73
C LEU A 18 5.61 8.44 19.33
N HIS A 19 6.65 8.78 20.08
CA HIS A 19 7.50 7.82 20.80
C HIS A 19 7.32 7.99 22.32
N LEU A 20 6.92 6.91 22.97
CA LEU A 20 6.92 6.80 24.43
C LEU A 20 8.01 5.82 24.84
N SER A 21 8.86 6.20 25.77
CA SER A 21 9.92 5.34 26.28
C SER A 21 10.18 5.63 27.75
N ALA A 22 10.10 4.60 28.59
CA ALA A 22 10.36 4.72 30.02
C ALA A 22 11.72 5.38 30.27
N GLY A 23 11.76 6.33 31.19
CA GLY A 23 12.95 7.08 31.56
C GLY A 23 13.22 8.34 30.73
N LEU A 24 12.40 8.63 29.72
CA LEU A 24 12.58 9.76 28.82
C LEU A 24 11.26 10.55 28.65
N PRO A 25 11.35 11.85 28.33
CA PRO A 25 10.16 12.58 27.88
C PRO A 25 9.58 11.98 26.60
N PRO A 26 8.27 12.09 26.38
CA PRO A 26 7.70 11.75 25.07
C PRO A 26 8.41 12.50 23.95
N MET A 27 8.52 11.87 22.79
CA MET A 27 9.13 12.46 21.61
C MET A 27 8.20 12.33 20.41
N ILE A 28 8.30 13.26 19.49
CA ILE A 28 7.59 13.20 18.20
C ILE A 28 8.57 13.26 17.04
N ARG A 29 8.25 12.55 15.96
CA ARG A 29 9.01 12.66 14.71
C ARG A 29 8.32 13.65 13.79
N VAL A 30 9.02 14.73 13.46
CA VAL A 30 8.55 15.78 12.55
C VAL A 30 9.59 15.97 11.46
N HIS A 31 9.18 15.85 10.20
CA HIS A 31 10.08 15.92 9.03
C HIS A 31 11.31 15.00 9.13
N GLY A 32 11.13 13.83 9.71
CA GLY A 32 12.19 12.84 9.89
C GLY A 32 12.99 12.96 11.18
N ASP A 33 12.97 14.10 11.86
CA ASP A 33 13.70 14.33 13.10
C ASP A 33 12.87 13.98 14.34
N VAL A 34 13.46 13.22 15.25
CA VAL A 34 12.86 12.92 16.56
C VAL A 34 13.18 14.06 17.53
N ARG A 35 12.14 14.68 18.08
CA ARG A 35 12.24 15.85 18.97
C ARG A 35 11.51 15.58 20.29
N ARG A 36 12.10 16.00 21.40
CA ARG A 36 11.48 15.89 22.72
C ARG A 36 10.30 16.86 22.83
N ILE A 37 9.24 16.39 23.47
CA ILE A 37 8.15 17.27 23.95
C ILE A 37 8.62 17.85 25.29
N ASN A 38 8.32 19.12 25.54
CA ASN A 38 8.74 19.81 26.76
C ASN A 38 7.81 19.46 27.94
N VAL A 39 7.93 18.22 28.40
CA VAL A 39 7.24 17.66 29.57
C VAL A 39 8.20 16.77 30.33
N PRO A 40 7.92 16.43 31.61
CA PRO A 40 8.79 15.55 32.40
C PRO A 40 8.96 14.18 31.74
N ALA A 41 10.09 13.53 32.08
CA ALA A 41 10.34 12.15 31.70
C ALA A 41 9.25 11.23 32.29
N LEU A 42 8.83 10.24 31.50
CA LEU A 42 7.84 9.27 31.90
C LEU A 42 8.51 8.06 32.59
N GLU A 43 7.94 7.63 33.70
CA GLU A 43 8.37 6.40 34.36
C GLU A 43 7.77 5.17 33.67
N HIS A 44 8.35 3.99 33.94
CA HIS A 44 7.83 2.73 33.38
C HIS A 44 6.33 2.54 33.64
N ARG A 45 5.86 2.79 34.85
CA ARG A 45 4.44 2.65 35.22
C ARG A 45 3.53 3.56 34.39
N GLN A 46 3.98 4.77 34.09
CA GLN A 46 3.23 5.74 33.31
C GLN A 46 3.12 5.29 31.84
N VAL A 47 4.24 4.87 31.23
CA VAL A 47 4.24 4.38 29.85
C VAL A 47 3.40 3.10 29.74
N HIS A 48 3.58 2.14 30.66
CA HIS A 48 2.81 0.92 30.71
C HIS A 48 1.30 1.20 30.83
N GLY A 49 0.90 2.10 31.72
CA GLY A 49 -0.51 2.49 31.90
C GLY A 49 -1.09 3.12 30.64
N MET A 50 -0.36 4.04 30.00
CA MET A 50 -0.79 4.67 28.76
C MET A 50 -1.01 3.67 27.62
N VAL A 51 -0.11 2.69 27.50
CA VAL A 51 -0.21 1.63 26.49
C VAL A 51 -1.39 0.71 26.80
N TYR A 52 -1.60 0.34 28.05
CA TYR A 52 -2.73 -0.47 28.48
C TYR A 52 -4.08 0.21 28.23
N ASP A 53 -4.16 1.53 28.39
CA ASP A 53 -5.41 2.30 28.16
C ASP A 53 -5.93 2.20 26.73
N ILE A 54 -5.06 1.95 25.78
CA ILE A 54 -5.41 1.82 24.36
C ILE A 54 -5.48 0.38 23.85
N MET A 55 -5.25 -0.60 24.73
CA MET A 55 -5.32 -2.04 24.43
C MET A 55 -6.60 -2.66 24.93
N ASN A 56 -7.15 -3.59 24.14
CA ASN A 56 -8.17 -4.52 24.62
C ASN A 56 -7.55 -5.67 25.42
N ASP A 57 -8.39 -6.50 26.05
CA ASP A 57 -7.88 -7.56 26.93
C ASP A 57 -7.02 -8.61 26.20
N GLY A 58 -7.34 -8.93 24.95
CA GLY A 58 -6.54 -9.84 24.14
C GLY A 58 -5.17 -9.29 23.81
N GLN A 59 -5.10 -8.00 23.49
CA GLN A 59 -3.85 -7.28 23.19
C GLN A 59 -2.99 -7.16 24.47
N ARG A 60 -3.60 -6.86 25.61
CA ARG A 60 -2.91 -6.84 26.92
C ARG A 60 -2.27 -8.18 27.24
N LYS A 61 -3.04 -9.26 27.09
CA LYS A 61 -2.53 -10.62 27.31
C LYS A 61 -1.38 -10.93 26.37
N HIS A 62 -1.52 -10.64 25.08
CA HIS A 62 -0.47 -10.85 24.09
C HIS A 62 0.81 -10.07 24.42
N TYR A 63 0.67 -8.80 24.84
CA TYR A 63 1.80 -7.95 25.23
C TYR A 63 2.54 -8.51 26.43
N GLU A 64 1.83 -8.96 27.48
CA GLU A 64 2.45 -9.54 28.68
C GLU A 64 3.17 -10.86 28.39
N GLU A 65 2.62 -11.69 27.50
CA GLU A 65 3.20 -12.99 27.16
C GLU A 65 4.40 -12.86 26.18
N ASN A 66 4.38 -11.91 25.26
CA ASN A 66 5.36 -11.80 24.17
C ASN A 66 6.31 -10.61 24.31
N LEU A 67 6.10 -9.71 25.26
CA LEU A 67 6.86 -8.48 25.50
C LEU A 67 6.81 -7.46 24.36
N GLU A 68 5.96 -7.70 23.38
CA GLU A 68 5.68 -6.81 22.25
C GLU A 68 4.28 -7.05 21.72
N CYS A 69 3.67 -6.02 21.13
CA CYS A 69 2.34 -6.11 20.53
C CYS A 69 2.15 -5.06 19.46
N ASP A 70 1.74 -5.49 18.28
CA ASP A 70 1.29 -4.63 17.18
C ASP A 70 -0.23 -4.56 17.17
N PHE A 71 -0.76 -3.36 17.08
CA PHE A 71 -2.20 -3.13 16.94
C PHE A 71 -2.49 -1.76 16.37
N SER A 72 -3.73 -1.52 16.00
CA SER A 72 -4.21 -0.19 15.63
C SER A 72 -5.43 0.21 16.47
N PHE A 73 -5.62 1.50 16.65
CA PHE A 73 -6.80 2.05 17.29
C PHE A 73 -7.14 3.42 16.72
N GLU A 74 -8.33 3.88 17.00
CA GLU A 74 -8.83 5.16 16.52
C GLU A 74 -9.31 6.03 17.70
N ILE A 75 -8.95 7.30 17.65
CA ILE A 75 -9.58 8.32 18.50
C ILE A 75 -10.58 9.06 17.60
N PRO A 76 -11.91 8.97 17.88
CA PRO A 76 -12.91 9.63 17.08
C PRO A 76 -12.62 11.12 16.92
N ASN A 77 -12.80 11.63 15.70
CA ASN A 77 -12.55 13.03 15.32
C ASN A 77 -11.09 13.51 15.43
N LEU A 78 -10.14 12.62 15.71
CA LEU A 78 -8.72 12.96 15.75
C LEU A 78 -7.94 12.26 14.65
N ALA A 79 -7.70 10.98 14.78
CA ALA A 79 -6.97 10.15 13.82
C ALA A 79 -7.01 8.67 14.20
N ARG A 80 -6.58 7.84 13.25
CA ARG A 80 -6.26 6.44 13.48
C ARG A 80 -4.74 6.30 13.70
N PHE A 81 -4.34 5.37 14.55
CA PHE A 81 -2.94 5.14 14.90
C PHE A 81 -2.57 3.68 14.78
N ARG A 82 -1.41 3.42 14.21
CA ARG A 82 -0.75 2.11 14.28
C ARG A 82 0.26 2.13 15.42
N VAL A 83 0.16 1.17 16.32
CA VAL A 83 0.97 1.09 17.54
C VAL A 83 1.83 -0.16 17.51
N ASN A 84 3.11 0.00 17.81
CA ASN A 84 3.96 -1.08 18.28
C ASN A 84 4.36 -0.78 19.71
N ALA A 85 3.89 -1.59 20.64
CA ALA A 85 4.29 -1.56 22.04
C ALA A 85 5.34 -2.64 22.29
N PHE A 86 6.37 -2.32 23.06
CA PHE A 86 7.46 -3.26 23.35
C PHE A 86 8.11 -2.95 24.71
N VAL A 87 8.90 -3.89 25.18
CA VAL A 87 9.70 -3.73 26.41
C VAL A 87 11.16 -3.56 26.04
N GLN A 88 11.81 -2.59 26.65
CA GLN A 88 13.24 -2.32 26.49
C GLN A 88 13.92 -2.21 27.87
N GLN A 89 15.22 -2.01 27.91
CA GLN A 89 16.04 -2.07 29.13
C GLN A 89 15.52 -1.21 30.30
N ARG A 90 14.94 -0.03 30.03
CA ARG A 90 14.40 0.87 31.06
C ARG A 90 12.93 0.57 31.41
N GLY A 91 12.24 -0.27 30.64
CA GLY A 91 10.84 -0.63 30.82
C GLY A 91 10.00 -0.55 29.56
N ALA A 92 8.74 -0.18 29.70
CA ALA A 92 7.82 -0.09 28.58
C ALA A 92 8.19 1.02 27.60
N ALA A 93 7.90 0.77 26.31
CA ALA A 93 8.03 1.72 25.24
C ALA A 93 6.92 1.49 24.20
N ALA A 94 6.62 2.52 23.39
CA ALA A 94 5.71 2.39 22.27
C ALA A 94 6.03 3.42 21.18
N VAL A 95 5.79 3.02 19.95
CA VAL A 95 5.79 3.90 18.79
C VAL A 95 4.38 3.92 18.21
N MET A 96 3.84 5.11 18.02
CA MET A 96 2.49 5.31 17.52
C MET A 96 2.55 6.15 16.25
N ARG A 97 2.30 5.51 15.13
CA ARG A 97 2.26 6.18 13.81
C ARG A 97 0.89 6.72 13.53
N THR A 98 0.81 8.00 13.21
CA THR A 98 -0.43 8.62 12.75
C THR A 98 -0.76 8.12 11.34
N ILE A 99 -1.96 7.57 11.17
CA ILE A 99 -2.48 7.15 9.87
C ILE A 99 -3.31 8.29 9.31
N PRO A 100 -3.03 8.77 8.07
CA PRO A 100 -3.80 9.85 7.48
C PRO A 100 -5.28 9.49 7.39
N SER A 101 -6.15 10.37 7.85
CA SER A 101 -7.61 10.20 7.78
C SER A 101 -8.19 10.59 6.43
N LYS A 102 -7.46 11.38 5.64
CA LYS A 102 -7.92 11.89 4.36
C LYS A 102 -7.45 11.02 3.21
N VAL A 103 -8.40 10.42 2.50
CA VAL A 103 -8.15 9.74 1.23
C VAL A 103 -8.02 10.81 0.14
N LEU A 104 -6.90 10.79 -0.58
CA LEU A 104 -6.67 11.67 -1.72
C LEU A 104 -7.40 11.12 -2.96
N SER A 105 -7.88 12.02 -3.82
CA SER A 105 -8.46 11.64 -5.10
C SER A 105 -7.36 11.36 -6.14
N LEU A 106 -7.73 10.71 -7.26
CA LEU A 106 -6.83 10.56 -8.40
C LEU A 106 -6.38 11.91 -8.96
N GLU A 107 -7.26 12.91 -8.91
CA GLU A 107 -6.96 14.29 -9.31
C GLU A 107 -5.95 14.95 -8.38
N ASP A 108 -6.12 14.81 -7.06
CA ASP A 108 -5.17 15.30 -6.06
C ASP A 108 -3.76 14.73 -6.27
N LEU A 109 -3.67 13.46 -6.66
CA LEU A 109 -2.43 12.77 -6.95
C LEU A 109 -1.87 13.09 -8.34
N LYS A 110 -2.62 13.83 -9.17
CA LYS A 110 -2.29 14.05 -10.58
C LYS A 110 -2.00 12.73 -11.31
N ALA A 111 -2.80 11.71 -11.00
CA ALA A 111 -2.65 10.39 -11.56
C ALA A 111 -2.88 10.38 -13.08
N PRO A 112 -2.18 9.52 -13.82
CA PRO A 112 -2.44 9.33 -15.24
C PRO A 112 -3.90 8.95 -15.50
N LYS A 113 -4.44 9.38 -16.65
CA LYS A 113 -5.82 9.11 -17.07
C LYS A 113 -6.17 7.62 -17.09
N SER A 114 -5.20 6.78 -17.40
CA SER A 114 -5.34 5.33 -17.41
C SER A 114 -5.76 4.74 -16.05
N PHE A 115 -5.48 5.40 -14.93
CA PHE A 115 -5.89 4.91 -13.62
C PHE A 115 -7.41 4.87 -13.46
N ALA A 116 -8.11 5.90 -13.90
CA ALA A 116 -9.58 5.91 -13.93
C ALA A 116 -10.15 4.83 -14.87
N GLU A 117 -9.54 4.66 -16.03
CA GLU A 117 -9.94 3.61 -17.00
C GLU A 117 -9.72 2.20 -16.43
N ILE A 118 -8.62 1.98 -15.69
CA ILE A 118 -8.36 0.72 -14.98
C ILE A 118 -9.43 0.47 -13.92
N CYS A 119 -9.83 1.49 -13.17
CA CYS A 119 -10.88 1.39 -12.15
C CYS A 119 -12.25 1.02 -12.74
N ASN A 120 -12.49 1.31 -14.00
CA ASN A 120 -13.75 1.01 -14.68
C ASN A 120 -13.82 -0.40 -15.28
N GLN A 121 -12.78 -1.21 -15.12
CA GLN A 121 -12.80 -2.60 -15.58
C GLN A 121 -13.86 -3.39 -14.80
N PRO A 122 -14.67 -4.22 -15.47
CA PRO A 122 -15.72 -4.98 -14.78
C PRO A 122 -15.18 -6.14 -13.95
N ARG A 123 -14.01 -6.66 -14.30
CA ARG A 123 -13.35 -7.79 -13.64
C ARG A 123 -11.87 -7.85 -14.02
N GLY A 124 -11.14 -8.67 -13.32
CA GLY A 124 -9.74 -8.94 -13.59
C GLY A 124 -8.83 -8.53 -12.44
N LEU A 125 -7.54 -8.72 -12.62
CA LEU A 125 -6.52 -8.44 -11.63
C LEU A 125 -5.77 -7.15 -11.97
N VAL A 126 -5.69 -6.25 -11.01
CA VAL A 126 -4.91 -5.01 -11.06
C VAL A 126 -3.87 -5.03 -9.95
N LEU A 127 -2.61 -4.85 -10.29
CA LEU A 127 -1.51 -4.88 -9.33
C LEU A 127 -0.84 -3.52 -9.24
N VAL A 128 -0.67 -3.05 -8.02
CA VAL A 128 0.10 -1.83 -7.71
C VAL A 128 1.34 -2.28 -6.93
N THR A 129 2.51 -1.99 -7.48
CA THR A 129 3.76 -2.52 -6.96
C THR A 129 4.78 -1.41 -6.70
N GLY A 130 5.77 -1.75 -5.92
CA GLY A 130 6.87 -0.86 -5.55
C GLY A 130 7.42 -1.21 -4.18
N PRO A 131 8.59 -0.67 -3.81
CA PRO A 131 9.17 -0.87 -2.49
C PRO A 131 8.32 -0.21 -1.40
N THR A 132 8.58 -0.58 -0.16
CA THR A 132 7.98 0.10 1.00
C THR A 132 8.26 1.60 0.94
N GLY A 133 7.23 2.42 1.16
CA GLY A 133 7.34 3.87 1.09
C GLY A 133 7.24 4.47 -0.31
N SER A 134 6.89 3.68 -1.32
CA SER A 134 6.68 4.17 -2.71
C SER A 134 5.31 4.84 -2.94
N GLY A 135 4.43 4.88 -1.94
CA GLY A 135 3.10 5.48 -2.05
C GLY A 135 2.02 4.56 -2.60
N LYS A 136 2.23 3.24 -2.60
CA LYS A 136 1.24 2.26 -3.09
C LYS A 136 -0.11 2.38 -2.40
N SER A 137 -0.12 2.45 -1.07
CA SER A 137 -1.35 2.53 -0.28
C SER A 137 -2.15 3.78 -0.60
N THR A 138 -1.48 4.92 -0.79
CA THR A 138 -2.12 6.18 -1.17
C THR A 138 -2.74 6.09 -2.56
N THR A 139 -2.04 5.51 -3.51
CA THR A 139 -2.55 5.31 -4.88
C THR A 139 -3.74 4.35 -4.90
N LEU A 140 -3.65 3.23 -4.20
CA LEU A 140 -4.77 2.28 -4.08
C LEU A 140 -5.97 2.90 -3.40
N ALA A 141 -5.78 3.65 -2.32
CA ALA A 141 -6.86 4.34 -1.65
C ALA A 141 -7.56 5.33 -2.59
N ALA A 142 -6.81 6.06 -3.42
CA ALA A 142 -7.37 6.96 -4.42
C ALA A 142 -8.17 6.21 -5.51
N MET A 143 -7.68 5.07 -5.96
CA MET A 143 -8.38 4.22 -6.94
C MET A 143 -9.68 3.64 -6.35
N VAL A 144 -9.63 3.12 -5.14
CA VAL A 144 -10.80 2.63 -4.41
C VAL A 144 -11.82 3.74 -4.18
N ASN A 145 -11.35 4.92 -3.78
CA ASN A 145 -12.23 6.09 -3.61
C ASN A 145 -12.92 6.49 -4.93
N HIS A 146 -12.19 6.44 -6.04
CA HIS A 146 -12.77 6.72 -7.36
C HIS A 146 -13.93 5.77 -7.68
N ILE A 147 -13.77 4.48 -7.42
CA ILE A 147 -14.83 3.48 -7.61
C ILE A 147 -15.99 3.77 -6.64
N ASN A 148 -15.69 4.03 -5.37
CA ASN A 148 -16.68 4.32 -4.33
C ASN A 148 -17.55 5.56 -4.66
N GLU A 149 -17.00 6.54 -5.36
CA GLU A 149 -17.72 7.76 -5.78
C GLU A 149 -18.56 7.56 -7.04
N ASN A 150 -18.19 6.63 -7.92
CA ASN A 150 -18.76 6.53 -9.26
C ASN A 150 -19.60 5.26 -9.51
N GLU A 151 -19.39 4.18 -8.76
CA GLU A 151 -20.03 2.90 -8.97
C GLU A 151 -20.98 2.55 -7.83
N TYR A 152 -22.04 1.80 -8.15
CA TYR A 152 -22.94 1.19 -7.15
C TYR A 152 -22.56 -0.29 -6.97
N GLY A 153 -21.68 -0.57 -6.04
CA GLY A 153 -21.18 -1.93 -5.80
C GLY A 153 -20.79 -2.17 -4.37
N HIS A 154 -20.22 -3.34 -4.12
CA HIS A 154 -19.66 -3.72 -2.82
C HIS A 154 -18.14 -3.83 -2.96
N ILE A 155 -17.41 -3.02 -2.23
CA ILE A 155 -15.95 -3.07 -2.13
C ILE A 155 -15.59 -3.74 -0.81
N LEU A 156 -14.91 -4.87 -0.90
CA LEU A 156 -14.39 -5.61 0.24
C LEU A 156 -12.86 -5.51 0.25
N THR A 157 -12.28 -5.08 1.36
CA THR A 157 -10.83 -5.03 1.51
C THR A 157 -10.36 -6.00 2.59
N VAL A 158 -9.18 -6.59 2.38
CA VAL A 158 -8.45 -7.37 3.38
C VAL A 158 -7.06 -6.77 3.48
N GLU A 159 -6.73 -6.24 4.64
CA GLU A 159 -5.52 -5.42 4.83
C GLU A 159 -4.79 -5.82 6.12
N ASP A 160 -3.51 -5.55 6.17
CA ASP A 160 -2.68 -5.82 7.34
C ASP A 160 -1.59 -4.74 7.53
N PRO A 161 -1.90 -3.64 8.21
CA PRO A 161 -3.20 -3.17 8.70
C PRO A 161 -3.99 -2.34 7.68
N ILE A 162 -5.18 -1.89 8.07
CA ILE A 162 -5.93 -0.86 7.31
C ILE A 162 -5.15 0.45 7.36
N GLU A 163 -4.79 0.97 6.19
CA GLU A 163 -4.03 2.22 6.05
C GLU A 163 -4.94 3.46 5.94
N PHE A 164 -6.10 3.32 5.29
CA PHE A 164 -7.07 4.39 5.11
C PHE A 164 -8.47 3.85 5.39
N VAL A 165 -9.24 4.55 6.19
CA VAL A 165 -10.65 4.22 6.43
C VAL A 165 -11.51 4.93 5.39
N HIS A 166 -12.28 4.16 4.64
CA HIS A 166 -13.21 4.67 3.64
C HIS A 166 -14.62 4.72 4.20
N GLU A 167 -15.30 5.83 3.95
CA GLU A 167 -16.74 5.91 4.15
C GLU A 167 -17.48 5.33 2.95
N SER A 168 -18.58 4.59 3.18
CA SER A 168 -19.45 4.17 2.09
C SER A 168 -20.08 5.39 1.42
N LYS A 169 -19.87 5.52 0.12
CA LYS A 169 -20.45 6.59 -0.73
C LYS A 169 -21.52 5.97 -1.61
N LYS A 170 -21.23 5.77 -2.91
CA LYS A 170 -22.11 4.98 -3.78
C LYS A 170 -21.95 3.48 -3.55
N CYS A 171 -20.73 3.04 -3.19
CA CYS A 171 -20.47 1.66 -2.83
C CYS A 171 -20.73 1.39 -1.35
N LEU A 172 -21.09 0.13 -1.05
CA LEU A 172 -20.92 -0.43 0.27
C LEU A 172 -19.43 -0.73 0.48
N MET A 173 -18.84 -0.20 1.55
CA MET A 173 -17.44 -0.45 1.93
C MET A 173 -17.40 -1.40 3.13
N ASN A 174 -16.71 -2.52 3.00
CA ASN A 174 -16.36 -3.40 4.10
C ASN A 174 -14.85 -3.62 4.13
N GLN A 175 -14.20 -3.14 5.17
CA GLN A 175 -12.76 -3.24 5.35
C GLN A 175 -12.45 -4.22 6.48
N ARG A 176 -11.65 -5.24 6.19
CA ARG A 176 -11.25 -6.26 7.16
C ARG A 176 -9.75 -6.21 7.39
N GLU A 177 -9.36 -6.07 8.64
CA GLU A 177 -7.95 -6.10 9.06
C GLU A 177 -7.59 -7.49 9.56
N VAL A 178 -6.44 -7.99 9.13
CA VAL A 178 -5.90 -9.26 9.66
C VAL A 178 -5.57 -9.08 11.14
N GLY A 179 -5.98 -10.01 11.96
CA GLY A 179 -5.93 -9.96 13.42
C GLY A 179 -7.30 -9.60 14.01
N PRO A 180 -7.72 -8.33 14.00
CA PRO A 180 -9.00 -7.91 14.60
C PRO A 180 -10.24 -8.46 13.90
N HIS A 181 -10.21 -8.61 12.56
CA HIS A 181 -11.41 -8.90 11.78
C HIS A 181 -11.35 -10.22 11.00
N THR A 182 -10.18 -10.79 10.84
CA THR A 182 -9.97 -12.08 10.19
C THR A 182 -8.64 -12.67 10.66
N LEU A 183 -8.51 -13.99 10.61
CA LEU A 183 -7.31 -14.68 11.09
C LEU A 183 -6.16 -14.66 10.08
N SER A 184 -6.47 -14.54 8.79
CA SER A 184 -5.46 -14.50 7.72
C SER A 184 -6.02 -13.95 6.43
N PHE A 185 -5.15 -13.55 5.51
CA PHE A 185 -5.54 -13.17 4.14
C PHE A 185 -6.27 -14.31 3.43
N SER A 186 -5.76 -15.52 3.51
CA SER A 186 -6.36 -16.67 2.82
C SER A 186 -7.74 -17.00 3.34
N ASN A 187 -7.96 -16.97 4.66
CA ASN A 187 -9.29 -17.20 5.25
C ASN A 187 -10.29 -16.12 4.80
N ALA A 188 -9.87 -14.86 4.82
CA ALA A 188 -10.72 -13.75 4.40
C ALA A 188 -11.07 -13.85 2.90
N LEU A 189 -10.13 -14.20 2.04
CA LEU A 189 -10.37 -14.33 0.60
C LEU A 189 -11.26 -15.53 0.25
N ARG A 190 -11.13 -16.66 0.95
CA ARG A 190 -12.06 -17.78 0.78
C ARG A 190 -13.49 -17.39 1.16
N SER A 191 -13.64 -16.65 2.22
CA SER A 191 -14.95 -16.15 2.65
C SER A 191 -15.49 -15.09 1.70
N ALA A 192 -14.64 -14.23 1.17
CA ALA A 192 -14.98 -13.11 0.31
C ALA A 192 -15.88 -13.50 -0.87
N LEU A 193 -15.63 -14.64 -1.50
CA LEU A 193 -16.42 -15.12 -2.63
C LEU A 193 -17.90 -15.38 -2.30
N ARG A 194 -18.25 -15.47 -1.03
CA ARG A 194 -19.63 -15.64 -0.53
C ARG A 194 -20.20 -14.39 0.13
N GLU A 195 -19.47 -13.30 0.10
CA GLU A 195 -19.85 -12.03 0.73
C GLU A 195 -20.39 -11.01 -0.28
N ASP A 196 -20.68 -11.47 -1.50
CA ASP A 196 -21.20 -10.66 -2.61
C ASP A 196 -20.36 -9.41 -2.95
N PRO A 197 -19.04 -9.52 -3.05
CA PRO A 197 -18.23 -8.38 -3.47
C PRO A 197 -18.24 -8.21 -4.98
N ASP A 198 -18.16 -6.96 -5.44
CA ASP A 198 -17.88 -6.61 -6.84
C ASP A 198 -16.38 -6.31 -7.00
N ILE A 199 -15.81 -5.64 -6.01
CA ILE A 199 -14.41 -5.26 -5.97
C ILE A 199 -13.77 -5.81 -4.70
N ILE A 200 -12.59 -6.43 -4.83
CA ILE A 200 -11.81 -6.96 -3.72
C ILE A 200 -10.44 -6.30 -3.73
N LEU A 201 -10.01 -5.76 -2.60
CA LEU A 201 -8.64 -5.29 -2.39
C LEU A 201 -7.91 -6.23 -1.45
N VAL A 202 -6.78 -6.77 -1.91
CA VAL A 202 -5.86 -7.59 -1.13
C VAL A 202 -4.64 -6.74 -0.81
N GLY A 203 -4.50 -6.35 0.45
CA GLY A 203 -3.49 -5.40 0.89
C GLY A 203 -2.06 -5.80 0.54
N GLU A 204 -1.76 -7.09 0.55
CA GLU A 204 -0.46 -7.62 0.13
C GLU A 204 -0.57 -9.09 -0.31
N MET A 205 0.05 -9.41 -1.44
CA MET A 205 0.08 -10.76 -2.01
C MET A 205 1.45 -11.40 -1.73
N ARG A 206 1.63 -12.00 -0.55
CA ARG A 206 2.92 -12.56 -0.09
C ARG A 206 3.13 -14.02 -0.42
N ASP A 207 2.08 -14.82 -0.34
CA ASP A 207 2.17 -16.27 -0.42
C ASP A 207 1.34 -16.84 -1.56
N LEU A 208 1.69 -18.08 -1.93
CA LEU A 208 1.07 -18.81 -3.03
C LEU A 208 -0.45 -18.92 -2.88
N GLU A 209 -0.95 -19.22 -1.70
CA GLU A 209 -2.38 -19.41 -1.47
C GLU A 209 -3.17 -18.11 -1.66
N THR A 210 -2.67 -16.99 -1.11
CA THR A 210 -3.27 -15.67 -1.30
C THR A 210 -3.29 -15.27 -2.78
N ILE A 211 -2.19 -15.48 -3.49
CA ILE A 211 -2.10 -15.19 -4.93
C ILE A 211 -3.08 -16.05 -5.72
N ARG A 212 -3.16 -17.34 -5.44
CA ARG A 212 -4.11 -18.26 -6.10
C ARG A 212 -5.56 -17.84 -5.91
N LEU A 213 -5.94 -17.50 -4.68
CA LEU A 213 -7.29 -17.04 -4.35
C LEU A 213 -7.64 -15.72 -5.02
N ALA A 214 -6.71 -14.77 -5.05
CA ALA A 214 -6.88 -13.49 -5.74
C ALA A 214 -7.08 -13.68 -7.25
N MET A 215 -6.27 -14.53 -7.88
CA MET A 215 -6.40 -14.85 -9.30
C MET A 215 -7.73 -15.56 -9.60
N THR A 216 -8.15 -16.49 -8.77
CA THR A 216 -9.44 -17.18 -8.91
C THR A 216 -10.61 -16.18 -8.81
N ALA A 217 -10.57 -15.26 -7.86
CA ALA A 217 -11.57 -14.20 -7.73
C ALA A 217 -11.62 -13.33 -8.99
N ALA A 218 -10.47 -12.95 -9.54
CA ALA A 218 -10.38 -12.16 -10.77
C ALA A 218 -10.95 -12.88 -11.99
N GLU A 219 -10.71 -14.19 -12.12
CA GLU A 219 -11.28 -15.01 -13.19
C GLU A 219 -12.79 -15.21 -13.06
N THR A 220 -13.30 -15.27 -11.85
CA THR A 220 -14.72 -15.57 -11.58
C THR A 220 -15.62 -14.33 -11.52
N GLY A 221 -15.16 -13.21 -12.04
CA GLY A 221 -16.00 -12.05 -12.29
C GLY A 221 -15.80 -10.85 -11.34
N HIS A 222 -14.79 -10.87 -10.48
CA HIS A 222 -14.48 -9.78 -9.56
C HIS A 222 -13.35 -8.90 -10.10
N LEU A 223 -13.40 -7.60 -9.81
CA LEU A 223 -12.26 -6.71 -9.98
C LEU A 223 -11.40 -6.79 -8.71
N VAL A 224 -10.18 -7.28 -8.85
CA VAL A 224 -9.28 -7.54 -7.72
C VAL A 224 -8.07 -6.62 -7.81
N PHE A 225 -7.82 -5.86 -6.75
CA PHE A 225 -6.61 -5.07 -6.57
C PHE A 225 -5.68 -5.79 -5.58
N GLY A 226 -4.40 -5.81 -5.90
CA GLY A 226 -3.39 -6.38 -5.03
C GLY A 226 -2.08 -5.61 -5.06
N THR A 227 -1.21 -5.85 -4.08
CA THR A 227 0.12 -5.23 -4.04
C THR A 227 1.22 -6.28 -3.95
N LEU A 228 2.37 -5.92 -4.52
CA LEU A 228 3.65 -6.62 -4.37
C LEU A 228 4.77 -5.57 -4.20
N HIS A 229 5.95 -6.03 -3.80
CA HIS A 229 7.12 -5.17 -3.59
C HIS A 229 8.08 -5.12 -4.78
N THR A 230 7.65 -5.56 -5.93
CA THR A 230 8.45 -5.58 -7.16
C THR A 230 8.62 -4.19 -7.77
N SER A 231 9.69 -3.99 -8.54
CA SER A 231 10.09 -2.67 -9.07
C SER A 231 9.73 -2.46 -10.54
N SER A 232 9.16 -3.45 -11.22
CA SER A 232 8.73 -3.35 -12.61
C SER A 232 7.57 -4.29 -12.93
N ALA A 233 6.87 -4.04 -14.03
CA ALA A 233 5.79 -4.91 -14.49
C ALA A 233 6.31 -6.32 -14.83
N ALA A 234 7.43 -6.42 -15.52
CA ALA A 234 8.05 -7.70 -15.87
C ALA A 234 8.43 -8.53 -14.63
N LYS A 235 9.09 -7.89 -13.65
CA LYS A 235 9.43 -8.54 -12.38
C LYS A 235 8.20 -8.96 -11.59
N THR A 236 7.11 -8.22 -11.69
CA THR A 236 5.84 -8.56 -11.04
C THR A 236 5.26 -9.86 -11.60
N VAL A 237 5.21 -10.00 -12.92
CA VAL A 237 4.74 -11.22 -13.57
C VAL A 237 5.62 -12.41 -13.19
N ASP A 238 6.93 -12.27 -13.26
CA ASP A 238 7.87 -13.32 -12.85
C ASP A 238 7.68 -13.71 -11.39
N ARG A 239 7.53 -12.74 -10.49
CA ARG A 239 7.33 -13.00 -9.06
C ARG A 239 6.08 -13.83 -8.78
N ILE A 240 4.98 -13.52 -9.46
CA ILE A 240 3.73 -14.28 -9.30
C ILE A 240 3.90 -15.72 -9.78
N ILE A 241 4.52 -15.92 -10.93
CA ILE A 241 4.73 -17.25 -11.51
C ILE A 241 5.71 -18.06 -10.67
N ASP A 242 6.78 -17.45 -10.18
CA ASP A 242 7.87 -18.11 -9.47
C ASP A 242 7.49 -18.69 -8.10
N VAL A 243 6.42 -18.20 -7.47
CA VAL A 243 5.96 -18.79 -6.20
C VAL A 243 5.27 -20.14 -6.37
N PHE A 244 4.87 -20.49 -7.59
CA PHE A 244 4.20 -21.76 -7.88
C PHE A 244 5.19 -22.88 -8.23
N PRO A 245 4.84 -24.15 -7.90
CA PRO A 245 5.63 -25.29 -8.33
C PRO A 245 5.75 -25.36 -9.85
N ALA A 246 6.86 -25.93 -10.34
CA ALA A 246 7.13 -26.04 -11.79
C ALA A 246 5.99 -26.70 -12.58
N ALA A 247 5.34 -27.71 -12.01
CA ALA A 247 4.22 -28.41 -12.63
C ALA A 247 2.97 -27.53 -12.84
N GLU A 248 2.82 -26.44 -12.09
CA GLU A 248 1.66 -25.53 -12.15
C GLU A 248 1.94 -24.27 -12.97
N LYS A 249 3.18 -23.95 -13.28
CA LYS A 249 3.58 -22.67 -13.88
C LYS A 249 2.88 -22.39 -15.22
N GLU A 250 2.73 -23.38 -16.07
CA GLU A 250 2.04 -23.21 -17.35
C GLU A 250 0.57 -22.82 -17.16
N MET A 251 -0.13 -23.50 -16.26
CA MET A 251 -1.52 -23.18 -15.91
C MET A 251 -1.62 -21.76 -15.33
N ILE A 252 -0.70 -21.39 -14.43
CA ILE A 252 -0.69 -20.06 -13.82
C ILE A 252 -0.43 -18.97 -14.86
N ARG A 253 0.47 -19.18 -15.81
CA ARG A 253 0.66 -18.24 -16.93
C ARG A 253 -0.62 -18.04 -17.74
N ALA A 254 -1.32 -19.12 -18.03
CA ALA A 254 -2.61 -19.04 -18.72
C ALA A 254 -3.64 -18.26 -17.92
N MET A 255 -3.81 -18.55 -16.64
CA MET A 255 -4.72 -17.83 -15.74
C MET A 255 -4.36 -16.35 -15.65
N LEU A 256 -3.09 -16.03 -15.43
CA LEU A 256 -2.62 -14.66 -15.32
C LEU A 256 -2.81 -13.89 -16.64
N SER A 257 -2.53 -14.50 -17.77
CA SER A 257 -2.72 -13.89 -19.09
C SER A 257 -4.19 -13.49 -19.34
N GLU A 258 -5.14 -14.28 -18.86
CA GLU A 258 -6.58 -13.99 -19.01
C GLU A 258 -7.08 -12.95 -18.00
N SER A 259 -6.57 -12.97 -16.75
CA SER A 259 -7.10 -12.16 -15.66
C SER A 259 -6.42 -10.81 -15.50
N LEU A 260 -5.14 -10.67 -15.87
CA LEU A 260 -4.38 -9.45 -15.63
C LEU A 260 -4.87 -8.28 -16.52
N LYS A 261 -5.28 -7.19 -15.87
CA LYS A 261 -5.74 -5.95 -16.53
C LYS A 261 -4.67 -4.87 -16.53
N ALA A 262 -3.94 -4.73 -15.43
CA ALA A 262 -2.89 -3.72 -15.31
C ALA A 262 -1.86 -4.09 -14.25
N VAL A 263 -0.64 -3.61 -14.46
CA VAL A 263 0.39 -3.53 -13.43
C VAL A 263 0.89 -2.09 -13.41
N ILE A 264 0.80 -1.46 -12.24
CA ILE A 264 1.30 -0.12 -11.97
C ILE A 264 2.47 -0.26 -11.00
N SER A 265 3.68 -0.04 -11.48
CA SER A 265 4.89 -0.04 -10.62
C SER A 265 5.24 1.40 -10.28
N GLN A 266 5.35 1.72 -9.00
CA GLN A 266 5.46 3.08 -8.50
C GLN A 266 6.73 3.30 -7.69
N ALA A 267 7.34 4.47 -7.89
CA ALA A 267 8.41 5.01 -7.07
C ALA A 267 8.07 6.44 -6.65
N LEU A 268 8.54 6.88 -5.48
CA LEU A 268 8.47 8.27 -5.04
C LEU A 268 9.85 8.91 -5.13
N LEU A 269 9.93 10.01 -5.84
CA LEU A 269 11.15 10.76 -6.07
C LEU A 269 11.08 12.13 -5.41
N LYS A 270 12.22 12.63 -4.94
CA LYS A 270 12.33 13.99 -4.41
C LYS A 270 12.14 15.00 -5.54
N THR A 271 11.34 16.01 -5.29
CA THR A 271 11.20 17.14 -6.22
C THR A 271 12.46 17.97 -6.27
N LYS A 272 12.73 18.62 -7.41
CA LYS A 272 13.93 19.43 -7.64
C LYS A 272 14.06 20.62 -6.67
N ASP A 273 12.93 21.17 -6.24
CA ASP A 273 12.86 22.26 -5.25
C ASP A 273 13.06 21.80 -3.80
N GLY A 274 13.09 20.47 -3.55
CA GLY A 274 13.24 19.89 -2.24
C GLY A 274 12.00 20.00 -1.35
N ALA A 275 10.88 20.51 -1.87
CA ALA A 275 9.67 20.78 -1.09
C ALA A 275 8.76 19.55 -0.89
N GLY A 276 8.97 18.47 -1.66
CA GLY A 276 8.12 17.30 -1.57
C GLY A 276 8.61 16.12 -2.40
N ARG A 277 7.67 15.26 -2.75
CA ARG A 277 7.92 14.08 -3.59
C ARG A 277 6.89 13.98 -4.70
N VAL A 278 7.28 13.37 -5.80
CA VAL A 278 6.42 13.10 -6.94
C VAL A 278 6.51 11.62 -7.29
N ALA A 279 5.38 11.03 -7.70
CA ALA A 279 5.32 9.65 -8.11
C ALA A 279 5.77 9.47 -9.56
N ALA A 280 6.56 8.44 -9.81
CA ALA A 280 6.86 7.93 -11.14
C ALA A 280 6.24 6.55 -11.29
N HIS A 281 5.63 6.28 -12.44
CA HIS A 281 4.91 5.04 -12.71
C HIS A 281 5.41 4.37 -13.98
N GLU A 282 5.58 3.05 -13.91
CA GLU A 282 5.53 2.16 -15.06
C GLU A 282 4.13 1.59 -15.13
N ILE A 283 3.48 1.68 -16.28
CA ILE A 283 2.10 1.23 -16.48
C ILE A 283 2.07 0.20 -17.60
N MET A 284 1.71 -1.02 -17.26
CA MET A 284 1.46 -2.10 -18.21
C MET A 284 -0.03 -2.44 -18.21
N LEU A 285 -0.63 -2.53 -19.37
CA LEU A 285 -2.03 -2.94 -19.54
C LEU A 285 -2.10 -4.33 -20.17
N GLY A 286 -3.14 -5.09 -19.81
CA GLY A 286 -3.39 -6.44 -20.32
C GLY A 286 -3.89 -6.47 -21.76
N THR A 287 -3.13 -5.89 -22.67
CA THR A 287 -3.39 -5.95 -24.11
C THR A 287 -3.20 -7.36 -24.67
N PRO A 288 -3.74 -7.70 -25.85
CA PRO A 288 -3.49 -9.00 -26.47
C PRO A 288 -2.01 -9.33 -26.62
N ALA A 289 -1.17 -8.34 -26.96
CA ALA A 289 0.28 -8.52 -27.06
C ALA A 289 0.92 -8.89 -25.72
N ILE A 290 0.59 -8.16 -24.65
CA ILE A 290 1.09 -8.45 -23.30
C ILE A 290 0.62 -9.82 -22.81
N ARG A 291 -0.66 -10.14 -22.99
CA ARG A 291 -1.21 -11.46 -22.61
C ARG A 291 -0.50 -12.60 -23.32
N ASN A 292 -0.19 -12.44 -24.57
CA ASN A 292 0.54 -13.45 -25.35
C ASN A 292 1.97 -13.65 -24.80
N LEU A 293 2.67 -12.56 -24.46
CA LEU A 293 4.01 -12.65 -23.86
C LEU A 293 4.01 -13.37 -22.52
N ILE A 294 2.98 -13.15 -21.68
CA ILE A 294 2.82 -13.88 -20.42
C ILE A 294 2.61 -15.37 -20.69
N ARG A 295 1.69 -15.71 -21.59
CA ARG A 295 1.33 -17.08 -21.92
C ARG A 295 2.53 -17.87 -22.46
N GLU A 296 3.33 -17.24 -23.32
CA GLU A 296 4.51 -17.85 -23.96
C GLU A 296 5.79 -17.78 -23.13
N ALA A 297 5.73 -17.28 -21.89
CA ALA A 297 6.90 -17.10 -21.01
C ALA A 297 7.98 -16.16 -21.60
N LYS A 298 7.57 -15.17 -22.40
CA LYS A 298 8.46 -14.18 -23.03
C LYS A 298 8.48 -12.85 -22.29
N VAL A 299 8.63 -12.91 -20.97
CA VAL A 299 8.58 -11.73 -20.09
C VAL A 299 9.64 -10.70 -20.43
N ALA A 300 10.82 -11.11 -20.89
CA ALA A 300 11.88 -10.21 -21.33
C ALA A 300 11.48 -9.24 -22.45
N GLN A 301 10.46 -9.59 -23.24
CA GLN A 301 9.96 -8.75 -24.34
C GLN A 301 8.87 -7.76 -23.89
N MET A 302 8.40 -7.83 -22.64
CA MET A 302 7.34 -6.93 -22.13
C MET A 302 7.75 -5.48 -22.14
N TYR A 303 8.98 -5.16 -21.78
CA TYR A 303 9.47 -3.78 -21.74
C TYR A 303 9.28 -3.08 -23.10
N SER A 304 9.63 -3.75 -24.19
CA SER A 304 9.45 -3.22 -25.54
C SER A 304 7.97 -3.01 -25.89
N SER A 305 7.09 -3.93 -25.51
CA SER A 305 5.65 -3.77 -25.72
C SER A 305 5.06 -2.62 -24.91
N ILE A 306 5.52 -2.41 -23.69
CA ILE A 306 5.12 -1.26 -22.87
C ILE A 306 5.60 0.04 -23.52
N GLN A 307 6.85 0.07 -23.95
CA GLN A 307 7.49 1.24 -24.57
C GLN A 307 6.72 1.71 -25.83
N THR A 308 6.26 0.79 -26.64
CA THR A 308 5.50 1.07 -27.88
C THR A 308 4.00 1.25 -27.66
N GLY A 309 3.52 1.02 -26.45
CA GLY A 309 2.09 1.06 -26.08
C GLY A 309 1.61 2.40 -25.52
N GLN A 310 2.30 3.50 -25.75
CA GLN A 310 1.94 4.82 -25.19
C GLN A 310 0.54 5.28 -25.61
N SER A 311 0.15 5.03 -26.84
CA SER A 311 -1.19 5.37 -27.35
C SER A 311 -2.32 4.64 -26.61
N LEU A 312 -2.02 3.51 -25.98
CA LEU A 312 -2.95 2.72 -25.18
C LEU A 312 -2.95 3.09 -23.70
N GLY A 313 -2.09 4.01 -23.28
CA GLY A 313 -1.93 4.43 -21.89
C GLY A 313 -0.79 3.73 -21.14
N MET A 314 0.01 2.91 -21.80
CA MET A 314 1.20 2.30 -21.23
C MET A 314 2.38 3.26 -21.23
N GLN A 315 3.26 3.11 -20.24
CA GLN A 315 4.54 3.81 -20.21
C GLN A 315 5.58 3.00 -19.43
N THR A 316 6.83 3.10 -19.84
CA THR A 316 7.95 2.57 -19.07
C THR A 316 8.32 3.55 -17.96
N ILE A 317 9.06 3.06 -16.95
CA ILE A 317 9.56 3.96 -15.91
C ILE A 317 10.49 5.03 -16.50
N ASP A 318 11.33 4.68 -17.47
CA ASP A 318 12.25 5.61 -18.11
C ASP A 318 11.52 6.72 -18.88
N GLN A 319 10.42 6.39 -19.56
CA GLN A 319 9.57 7.38 -20.24
C GLN A 319 8.94 8.35 -19.25
N CYS A 320 8.44 7.85 -18.12
CA CYS A 320 7.89 8.69 -17.06
C CYS A 320 8.96 9.60 -16.44
N LEU A 321 10.12 9.05 -16.12
CA LEU A 321 11.24 9.81 -15.56
C LEU A 321 11.72 10.90 -16.53
N THR A 322 11.80 10.60 -17.82
CA THR A 322 12.16 11.56 -18.87
C THR A 322 11.17 12.72 -18.90
N ASP A 323 9.89 12.45 -18.84
CA ASP A 323 8.86 13.50 -18.78
C ASP A 323 8.98 14.37 -17.53
N LEU A 324 9.18 13.75 -16.36
CA LEU A 324 9.35 14.49 -15.10
C LEU A 324 10.58 15.40 -15.12
N VAL A 325 11.69 14.94 -15.71
CA VAL A 325 12.92 15.77 -15.88
C VAL A 325 12.67 16.93 -16.85
N LYS A 326 12.02 16.67 -17.99
CA LYS A 326 11.67 17.71 -18.97
C LYS A 326 10.75 18.78 -18.39
N ARG A 327 9.82 18.38 -17.54
CA ARG A 327 8.92 19.29 -16.83
C ARG A 327 9.59 19.99 -15.64
N ASN A 328 10.86 19.77 -15.42
CA ASN A 328 11.65 20.33 -14.34
C ASN A 328 11.14 20.03 -12.92
N LEU A 329 10.45 18.91 -12.76
CA LEU A 329 9.89 18.46 -11.47
C LEU A 329 10.92 17.71 -10.64
N ILE A 330 11.83 16.97 -11.29
CA ILE A 330 12.90 16.23 -10.66
C ILE A 330 14.25 16.55 -11.34
N ALA A 331 15.34 16.37 -10.60
CA ALA A 331 16.68 16.44 -11.17
C ALA A 331 17.04 15.17 -11.95
N ALA A 332 17.88 15.26 -12.97
CA ALA A 332 18.36 14.11 -13.72
C ALA A 332 19.08 13.09 -12.81
N SER A 333 19.83 13.58 -11.82
CA SER A 333 20.51 12.74 -10.82
C SER A 333 19.52 11.92 -9.95
N GLU A 334 18.35 12.47 -9.66
CA GLU A 334 17.30 11.74 -8.95
C GLU A 334 16.64 10.69 -9.85
N ALA A 335 16.34 11.03 -11.09
CA ALA A 335 15.81 10.10 -12.09
C ALA A 335 16.74 8.89 -12.30
N LYS A 336 18.04 9.12 -12.35
CA LYS A 336 19.06 8.08 -12.54
C LYS A 336 19.01 6.97 -11.49
N LYS A 337 18.60 7.28 -10.27
CA LYS A 337 18.50 6.27 -9.18
C LYS A 337 17.46 5.21 -9.47
N TYR A 338 16.39 5.55 -10.18
CA TYR A 338 15.22 4.70 -10.44
C TYR A 338 15.12 4.22 -11.89
N ALA A 339 15.95 4.77 -12.77
CA ALA A 339 15.93 4.45 -14.19
C ALA A 339 16.37 3.00 -14.47
N ASN A 340 15.72 2.38 -15.43
CA ASN A 340 16.15 1.11 -15.98
C ASN A 340 17.42 1.30 -16.83
N ASN A 341 17.42 2.33 -17.70
CA ASN A 341 18.62 2.77 -18.44
C ASN A 341 19.16 4.07 -17.83
N LYS A 342 20.15 3.92 -16.98
CA LYS A 342 20.76 5.05 -16.24
C LYS A 342 21.50 6.04 -17.14
N ASP A 343 21.96 5.60 -18.30
CA ASP A 343 22.73 6.44 -19.25
C ASP A 343 21.86 7.51 -19.92
N MET A 344 20.53 7.36 -19.89
CA MET A 344 19.60 8.37 -20.38
C MET A 344 19.59 9.65 -19.54
N PHE A 345 20.06 9.60 -18.30
CA PHE A 345 20.03 10.70 -17.33
C PHE A 345 21.43 11.12 -16.93
N GLN A 346 22.17 11.65 -17.88
CA GLN A 346 23.49 12.25 -17.66
C GLN A 346 23.31 13.72 -17.33
N GLY A 347 23.75 14.12 -16.15
CA GLY A 347 23.81 15.49 -15.69
C GLY A 347 25.04 15.74 -14.87
#